data_530c3450754dfbc6da78ceedf80e6816
#
_entry.id   530c3450754dfbc6da78ceedf80e6816
#
_cell.length_a   1.000
_cell.length_b   1.000
_cell.length_c   1.000
_cell.angle_alpha   90.00
_cell.angle_beta   90.00
_cell.angle_gamma   90.00
#
_symmetry.space_group_name_H-M   'P 1'
#
loop_
_entity.id
_entity.type
_entity.pdbx_description
1 polymer ?
#
loop_
_entity_poly.entity_id
_entity_poly.type
_entity_poly.pdbx_seq_one_letter_code
_entity_poly.pdbx_strand_id
1 'polypeptide(L)'
;MSPPTILIIEDDDLQYEIYEEALAPYRLVRVSTGSEALSRLAQTPPDLLILDHVLDRGELGLDFLPTFKELLPHVPVIIVSGVLEVPQQLKALQGPRRAHYCLPKPVDVHELRRTVEIALRECGQREVVRQFEALERSQRIDALELLSRSTDRLSRQNRILETLRGSRQRANVSALARQFRVARRTIIRDLQELIRRGQLPPEVYPDWEKPEPPE
;
A
#
# COMPACT_ATOMS: atom_id res chain seq x y z
N MET A 1 8.99 23.21 -2.29
CA MET A 1 7.99 22.21 -2.68
C MET A 1 7.18 22.83 -3.80
N SER A 2 6.88 22.09 -4.87
CA SER A 2 5.98 22.58 -5.92
C SER A 2 4.55 22.73 -5.37
N PRO A 3 3.78 23.70 -5.87
CA PRO A 3 2.40 23.85 -5.45
C PRO A 3 1.57 22.62 -5.85
N PRO A 4 0.58 22.23 -5.03
CA PRO A 4 -0.32 21.13 -5.36
C PRO A 4 -1.03 21.35 -6.71
N THR A 5 -1.22 20.27 -7.46
CA THR A 5 -1.89 20.28 -8.76
C THR A 5 -3.35 19.88 -8.60
N ILE A 6 -4.25 20.75 -9.06
CA ILE A 6 -5.70 20.52 -9.06
C ILE A 6 -6.17 20.31 -10.49
N LEU A 7 -6.77 19.14 -10.77
CA LEU A 7 -7.44 18.90 -12.05
C LEU A 7 -8.91 19.31 -11.93
N ILE A 8 -9.33 20.23 -12.79
CA ILE A 8 -10.67 20.77 -12.85
C ILE A 8 -11.35 20.24 -14.11
N ILE A 9 -12.49 19.57 -13.93
CA ILE A 9 -13.31 19.02 -14.99
C ILE A 9 -14.54 19.92 -15.07
N GLU A 10 -14.50 20.90 -15.99
CA GLU A 10 -15.47 21.98 -16.16
C GLU A 10 -15.43 22.46 -17.62
N ASP A 11 -16.56 22.46 -18.28
CA ASP A 11 -16.71 22.91 -19.67
C ASP A 11 -17.06 24.42 -19.80
N ASP A 12 -17.66 25.00 -18.77
CA ASP A 12 -18.03 26.43 -18.74
C ASP A 12 -16.79 27.30 -18.47
N ASP A 13 -16.47 28.20 -19.41
CA ASP A 13 -15.34 29.12 -19.32
C ASP A 13 -15.50 30.13 -18.19
N LEU A 14 -16.71 30.65 -17.97
CA LEU A 14 -16.97 31.62 -16.90
C LEU A 14 -16.83 31.01 -15.51
N GLN A 15 -17.28 29.75 -15.38
CA GLN A 15 -17.12 29.02 -14.14
C GLN A 15 -15.63 28.71 -13.88
N TYR A 16 -14.87 28.41 -14.92
CA TYR A 16 -13.44 28.18 -14.80
C TYR A 16 -12.66 29.44 -14.39
N GLU A 17 -13.01 30.60 -14.91
CA GLU A 17 -12.40 31.88 -14.47
C GLU A 17 -12.57 32.11 -12.96
N ILE A 18 -13.72 31.75 -12.40
CA ILE A 18 -13.93 31.80 -10.93
C ILE A 18 -12.95 30.89 -10.20
N TYR A 19 -12.70 29.68 -10.73
CA TYR A 19 -11.72 28.77 -10.13
C TYR A 19 -10.29 29.30 -10.24
N GLU A 20 -9.91 29.90 -11.36
CA GLU A 20 -8.59 30.51 -11.53
C GLU A 20 -8.35 31.61 -10.49
N GLU A 21 -9.32 32.49 -10.28
CA GLU A 21 -9.22 33.53 -9.26
C GLU A 21 -9.22 32.96 -7.84
N ALA A 22 -10.12 32.02 -7.56
CA ALA A 22 -10.26 31.40 -6.24
C ALA A 22 -9.04 30.59 -5.82
N LEU A 23 -8.42 29.89 -6.75
CA LEU A 23 -7.40 28.87 -6.49
C LEU A 23 -6.02 29.25 -7.04
N ALA A 24 -5.74 30.54 -7.24
CA ALA A 24 -4.48 31.07 -7.76
C ALA A 24 -3.20 30.52 -7.08
N PRO A 25 -3.15 30.14 -5.78
CA PRO A 25 -1.97 29.54 -5.16
C PRO A 25 -1.63 28.13 -5.64
N TYR A 26 -2.53 27.45 -6.35
CA TYR A 26 -2.38 26.09 -6.82
C TYR A 26 -2.05 26.02 -8.30
N ARG A 27 -1.49 24.88 -8.75
CA ARG A 27 -1.33 24.60 -10.17
C ARG A 27 -2.62 24.02 -10.71
N LEU A 28 -3.34 24.79 -11.55
CA LEU A 28 -4.59 24.35 -12.13
C LEU A 28 -4.36 23.69 -13.50
N VAL A 29 -5.09 22.62 -13.75
CA VAL A 29 -5.16 21.94 -15.04
C VAL A 29 -6.64 21.76 -15.35
N ARG A 30 -7.11 22.31 -16.49
CA ARG A 30 -8.49 22.19 -16.94
C ARG A 30 -8.65 21.11 -18.00
N VAL A 31 -9.76 20.40 -17.95
CA VAL A 31 -10.29 19.54 -19.00
C VAL A 31 -11.80 19.74 -19.08
N SER A 32 -12.38 19.58 -20.28
CA SER A 32 -13.79 19.88 -20.52
C SER A 32 -14.69 18.64 -20.51
N THR A 33 -14.12 17.42 -20.51
CA THR A 33 -14.89 16.18 -20.58
C THR A 33 -14.33 15.13 -19.61
N GLY A 34 -15.21 14.19 -19.21
CA GLY A 34 -14.81 13.06 -18.37
C GLY A 34 -13.79 12.14 -19.05
N SER A 35 -13.90 11.95 -20.37
CA SER A 35 -12.96 11.13 -21.15
C SER A 35 -11.56 11.73 -21.23
N GLU A 36 -11.47 13.06 -21.38
CA GLU A 36 -10.20 13.78 -21.34
C GLU A 36 -9.57 13.69 -19.95
N ALA A 37 -10.39 13.82 -18.89
CA ALA A 37 -9.96 13.64 -17.52
C ALA A 37 -9.33 12.26 -17.30
N LEU A 38 -9.95 11.17 -17.76
CA LEU A 38 -9.40 9.81 -17.65
C LEU A 38 -8.03 9.69 -18.33
N SER A 39 -7.89 10.25 -19.52
CA SER A 39 -6.63 10.25 -20.26
C SER A 39 -5.53 11.00 -19.51
N ARG A 40 -5.89 12.10 -18.87
CA ARG A 40 -4.98 12.94 -18.08
C ARG A 40 -4.55 12.25 -16.79
N LEU A 41 -5.49 11.64 -16.07
CA LEU A 41 -5.24 10.92 -14.83
C LEU A 41 -4.25 9.76 -15.01
N ALA A 42 -4.28 9.10 -16.15
CA ALA A 42 -3.34 8.02 -16.49
C ALA A 42 -1.89 8.51 -16.70
N GLN A 43 -1.71 9.78 -17.09
CA GLN A 43 -0.39 10.36 -17.36
C GLN A 43 0.22 11.05 -16.14
N THR A 44 -0.56 11.85 -15.45
CA THR A 44 -0.09 12.69 -14.34
C THR A 44 -1.19 12.77 -13.27
N PRO A 45 -1.05 12.06 -12.16
CA PRO A 45 -2.04 12.12 -11.09
C PRO A 45 -2.01 13.51 -10.43
N PRO A 46 -3.19 14.15 -10.24
CA PRO A 46 -3.31 15.40 -9.49
C PRO A 46 -3.37 15.14 -7.99
N ASP A 47 -3.20 16.20 -7.20
CA ASP A 47 -3.37 16.16 -5.76
C ASP A 47 -4.85 16.30 -5.34
N LEU A 48 -5.69 16.86 -6.20
CA LEU A 48 -7.14 17.05 -5.98
C LEU A 48 -7.89 17.12 -7.31
N LEU A 49 -9.14 16.63 -7.31
CA LEU A 49 -10.08 16.74 -8.43
C LEU A 49 -11.24 17.68 -8.04
N ILE A 50 -11.58 18.63 -8.92
CA ILE A 50 -12.85 19.35 -8.90
C ILE A 50 -13.64 18.87 -10.11
N LEU A 51 -14.87 18.40 -9.88
CA LEU A 51 -15.70 17.75 -10.87
C LEU A 51 -17.04 18.44 -10.96
N ASP A 52 -17.35 19.08 -12.10
CA ASP A 52 -18.72 19.47 -12.38
C ASP A 52 -19.59 18.23 -12.59
N HIS A 53 -20.82 18.31 -12.10
CA HIS A 53 -21.79 17.24 -12.29
C HIS A 53 -22.36 17.23 -13.72
N VAL A 54 -22.60 18.38 -14.30
CA VAL A 54 -23.19 18.50 -15.64
C VAL A 54 -22.13 19.08 -16.58
N LEU A 55 -21.61 18.23 -17.45
CA LEU A 55 -20.63 18.57 -18.46
C LEU A 55 -21.31 18.72 -19.83
N ASP A 56 -20.57 19.28 -20.79
CA ASP A 56 -21.05 19.47 -22.16
C ASP A 56 -21.56 18.15 -22.77
N ARG A 57 -22.47 18.25 -23.72
CA ARG A 57 -23.14 17.15 -24.43
C ARG A 57 -23.96 16.20 -23.55
N GLY A 58 -24.30 16.62 -22.32
CA GLY A 58 -25.12 15.84 -21.40
C GLY A 58 -24.36 14.75 -20.65
N GLU A 59 -23.03 14.79 -20.63
CA GLU A 59 -22.23 13.92 -19.78
C GLU A 59 -22.49 14.26 -18.30
N LEU A 60 -22.65 13.25 -17.45
CA LEU A 60 -22.78 13.44 -16.01
C LEU A 60 -21.44 13.12 -15.32
N GLY A 61 -20.83 14.11 -14.68
CA GLY A 61 -19.56 13.93 -13.97
C GLY A 61 -19.62 12.83 -12.92
N LEU A 62 -20.77 12.64 -12.26
CA LEU A 62 -20.95 11.54 -11.30
C LEU A 62 -20.79 10.15 -11.89
N ASP A 63 -21.04 9.96 -13.18
CA ASP A 63 -20.87 8.64 -13.82
C ASP A 63 -19.39 8.25 -13.94
N PHE A 64 -18.49 9.22 -13.98
CA PHE A 64 -17.05 9.03 -14.00
C PHE A 64 -16.42 8.84 -12.61
N LEU A 65 -17.10 9.28 -11.55
CA LEU A 65 -16.56 9.24 -10.18
C LEU A 65 -16.09 7.85 -9.76
N PRO A 66 -16.82 6.73 -10.00
CA PRO A 66 -16.34 5.40 -9.66
C PRO A 66 -15.01 5.05 -10.33
N THR A 67 -14.87 5.39 -11.62
CA THR A 67 -13.66 5.12 -12.39
C THR A 67 -12.48 5.99 -11.92
N PHE A 68 -12.71 7.27 -11.64
CA PHE A 68 -11.69 8.14 -11.05
C PHE A 68 -11.20 7.59 -9.72
N LYS A 69 -12.10 7.09 -8.88
CA LYS A 69 -11.75 6.53 -7.57
C LYS A 69 -11.12 5.13 -7.65
N GLU A 70 -11.31 4.40 -8.75
CA GLU A 70 -10.56 3.17 -9.03
C GLU A 70 -9.11 3.47 -9.42
N LEU A 71 -8.91 4.46 -10.28
CA LEU A 71 -7.56 4.87 -10.71
C LEU A 71 -6.79 5.55 -9.58
N LEU A 72 -7.45 6.43 -8.85
CA LEU A 72 -6.86 7.28 -7.82
C LEU A 72 -7.68 7.23 -6.52
N PRO A 73 -7.64 6.12 -5.77
CA PRO A 73 -8.49 5.92 -4.57
C PRO A 73 -8.21 6.96 -3.47
N HIS A 74 -7.04 7.60 -3.49
CA HIS A 74 -6.58 8.50 -2.44
C HIS A 74 -6.78 9.97 -2.76
N VAL A 75 -6.89 10.31 -4.05
CA VAL A 75 -7.07 11.69 -4.47
C VAL A 75 -8.45 12.18 -4.06
N PRO A 76 -8.55 13.32 -3.34
CA PRO A 76 -9.83 13.90 -2.98
C PRO A 76 -10.59 14.39 -4.21
N VAL A 77 -11.90 14.19 -4.18
CA VAL A 77 -12.81 14.68 -5.23
C VAL A 77 -13.82 15.61 -4.58
N ILE A 78 -13.91 16.83 -5.11
CA ILE A 78 -14.93 17.83 -4.77
C ILE A 78 -15.88 17.90 -5.97
N ILE A 79 -17.17 17.62 -5.75
CA ILE A 79 -18.18 17.78 -6.77
C ILE A 79 -18.75 19.18 -6.65
N VAL A 80 -18.95 19.84 -7.79
CA VAL A 80 -19.62 21.14 -7.87
C VAL A 80 -20.84 21.00 -8.75
N SER A 81 -22.01 21.42 -8.30
CA SER A 81 -23.23 21.25 -9.08
C SER A 81 -24.34 22.24 -8.72
N GLY A 82 -25.06 22.71 -9.72
CA GLY A 82 -26.27 23.51 -9.56
C GLY A 82 -27.57 22.72 -9.48
N VAL A 83 -27.52 21.40 -9.76
CA VAL A 83 -28.74 20.60 -10.01
C VAL A 83 -28.82 19.35 -9.15
N LEU A 84 -27.81 19.06 -8.31
CA LEU A 84 -27.84 17.85 -7.48
C LEU A 84 -28.96 17.87 -6.44
N GLU A 85 -29.90 16.95 -6.60
CA GLU A 85 -30.88 16.69 -5.54
C GLU A 85 -30.24 16.01 -4.34
N VAL A 86 -30.84 16.16 -3.15
CA VAL A 86 -30.34 15.58 -1.90
C VAL A 86 -30.02 14.07 -2.00
N PRO A 87 -30.84 13.21 -2.64
CA PRO A 87 -30.50 11.82 -2.80
C PRO A 87 -29.23 11.55 -3.63
N GLN A 88 -28.98 12.38 -4.67
CA GLN A 88 -27.78 12.27 -5.51
C GLN A 88 -26.55 12.73 -4.76
N GLN A 89 -26.64 13.80 -3.97
CA GLN A 89 -25.57 14.25 -3.10
C GLN A 89 -25.19 13.18 -2.07
N LEU A 90 -26.20 12.60 -1.41
CA LEU A 90 -25.98 11.50 -0.45
C LEU A 90 -25.29 10.30 -1.11
N LYS A 91 -25.75 9.90 -2.29
CA LYS A 91 -25.13 8.80 -3.06
C LYS A 91 -23.67 9.08 -3.43
N ALA A 92 -23.38 10.32 -3.85
CA ALA A 92 -22.03 10.76 -4.22
C ALA A 92 -21.08 10.77 -3.01
N LEU A 93 -21.59 11.03 -1.81
CA LEU A 93 -20.80 11.10 -0.56
C LEU A 93 -20.73 9.77 0.21
N GLN A 94 -21.38 8.71 -0.26
CA GLN A 94 -21.40 7.42 0.40
C GLN A 94 -20.54 6.36 -0.30
N GLY A 95 -20.07 5.38 0.48
CA GLY A 95 -19.36 4.21 -0.01
C GLY A 95 -17.85 4.42 -0.23
N PRO A 96 -17.14 3.37 -0.67
CA PRO A 96 -15.67 3.38 -0.81
C PRO A 96 -15.16 4.24 -1.99
N ARG A 97 -16.01 4.49 -2.98
CA ARG A 97 -15.71 5.30 -4.18
C ARG A 97 -16.37 6.68 -4.13
N ARG A 98 -16.57 7.19 -2.94
CA ARG A 98 -17.27 8.47 -2.71
C ARG A 98 -16.43 9.68 -3.10
N ALA A 99 -17.11 10.78 -3.43
CA ALA A 99 -16.54 12.12 -3.35
C ALA A 99 -16.24 12.49 -1.89
N HIS A 100 -15.37 13.48 -1.69
CA HIS A 100 -15.07 13.97 -0.34
C HIS A 100 -16.01 15.09 0.06
N TYR A 101 -16.33 15.97 -0.88
CA TYR A 101 -17.19 17.13 -0.68
C TYR A 101 -18.09 17.36 -1.88
N CYS A 102 -19.22 18.04 -1.63
CA CYS A 102 -20.14 18.49 -2.66
C CYS A 102 -20.47 19.96 -2.37
N LEU A 103 -20.24 20.82 -3.35
CA LEU A 103 -20.53 22.26 -3.27
C LEU A 103 -21.62 22.64 -4.25
N PRO A 104 -22.58 23.51 -3.86
CA PRO A 104 -23.60 23.99 -4.76
C PRO A 104 -23.07 25.09 -5.73
N LYS A 105 -23.63 25.18 -6.92
CA LYS A 105 -23.50 26.37 -7.78
C LYS A 105 -24.65 27.36 -7.47
N PRO A 106 -24.42 28.66 -7.43
CA PRO A 106 -23.17 29.37 -7.65
C PRO A 106 -22.16 29.08 -6.50
N VAL A 107 -20.89 28.88 -6.87
CA VAL A 107 -19.85 28.51 -5.90
C VAL A 107 -19.44 29.74 -5.09
N ASP A 108 -19.49 29.63 -3.76
CA ASP A 108 -18.86 30.60 -2.88
C ASP A 108 -17.32 30.39 -2.88
N VAL A 109 -16.59 31.44 -3.26
CA VAL A 109 -15.15 31.44 -3.40
C VAL A 109 -14.45 31.13 -2.07
N HIS A 110 -14.96 31.62 -0.95
CA HIS A 110 -14.38 31.36 0.37
C HIS A 110 -14.64 29.92 0.82
N GLU A 111 -15.83 29.39 0.55
CA GLU A 111 -16.17 28.00 0.83
C GLU A 111 -15.33 27.05 -0.02
N LEU A 112 -15.16 27.35 -1.31
CA LEU A 112 -14.31 26.56 -2.22
C LEU A 112 -12.86 26.51 -1.72
N ARG A 113 -12.25 27.65 -1.43
CA ARG A 113 -10.87 27.71 -0.90
C ARG A 113 -10.71 26.87 0.36
N ARG A 114 -11.60 27.06 1.32
CA ARG A 114 -11.59 26.33 2.58
C ARG A 114 -11.73 24.82 2.36
N THR A 115 -12.64 24.41 1.48
CA THR A 115 -12.89 22.99 1.18
C THR A 115 -11.67 22.35 0.51
N VAL A 116 -11.03 23.03 -0.44
CA VAL A 116 -9.80 22.59 -1.10
C VAL A 116 -8.67 22.42 -0.08
N GLU A 117 -8.45 23.40 0.80
CA GLU A 117 -7.41 23.32 1.83
C GLU A 117 -7.62 22.14 2.78
N ILE A 118 -8.86 21.92 3.22
CA ILE A 118 -9.21 20.81 4.11
C ILE A 118 -8.99 19.47 3.39
N ALA A 119 -9.49 19.35 2.15
CA ALA A 119 -9.37 18.13 1.37
C ALA A 119 -7.91 17.73 1.11
N LEU A 120 -7.05 18.67 0.74
CA LEU A 120 -5.62 18.46 0.54
C LEU A 120 -4.91 18.04 1.85
N ARG A 121 -5.26 18.69 2.96
CA ARG A 121 -4.69 18.36 4.29
C ARG A 121 -5.08 16.97 4.76
N GLU A 122 -6.35 16.61 4.65
CA GLU A 122 -6.85 15.30 5.06
C GLU A 122 -6.24 14.16 4.23
N CYS A 123 -6.07 14.34 2.93
CA CYS A 123 -5.44 13.35 2.08
C CYS A 123 -3.96 13.15 2.39
N GLY A 124 -3.22 14.22 2.64
CA GLY A 124 -1.82 14.12 3.08
C GLY A 124 -1.68 13.33 4.38
N GLN A 125 -2.56 13.54 5.34
CA GLN A 125 -2.56 12.79 6.60
C GLN A 125 -2.92 11.30 6.39
N ARG A 126 -3.91 11.01 5.57
CA ARG A 126 -4.32 9.63 5.25
C ARG A 126 -3.24 8.86 4.52
N GLU A 127 -2.50 9.50 3.62
CA GLU A 127 -1.38 8.88 2.93
C GLU A 127 -0.25 8.50 3.89
N VAL A 128 0.11 9.40 4.81
CA VAL A 128 1.12 9.12 5.86
C VAL A 128 0.68 7.94 6.74
N VAL A 129 -0.57 7.90 7.18
CA VAL A 129 -1.10 6.80 7.99
C VAL A 129 -1.04 5.47 7.23
N ARG A 130 -1.39 5.45 5.94
CA ARG A 130 -1.30 4.24 5.10
C ARG A 130 0.11 3.76 4.86
N GLN A 131 1.04 4.66 4.62
CA GLN A 131 2.46 4.31 4.48
C GLN A 131 2.97 3.69 5.77
N PHE A 132 2.57 4.23 6.91
CA PHE A 132 2.90 3.67 8.22
C PHE A 132 2.30 2.27 8.44
N GLU A 133 1.00 2.09 8.14
CA GLU A 133 0.34 0.78 8.23
C GLU A 133 0.93 -0.26 7.27
N ALA A 134 1.31 0.16 6.05
CA ALA A 134 1.97 -0.72 5.09
C ALA A 134 3.36 -1.16 5.59
N LEU A 135 4.12 -0.25 6.18
CA LEU A 135 5.42 -0.55 6.79
C LEU A 135 5.28 -1.51 7.96
N GLU A 136 4.31 -1.29 8.86
CA GLU A 136 4.04 -2.21 9.97
C GLU A 136 3.64 -3.62 9.51
N ARG A 137 2.82 -3.71 8.46
CA ARG A 137 2.45 -5.02 7.87
C ARG A 137 3.66 -5.75 7.30
N SER A 138 4.54 -5.04 6.59
CA SER A 138 5.77 -5.61 6.04
C SER A 138 6.66 -6.15 7.16
N GLN A 139 6.88 -5.37 8.22
CA GLN A 139 7.67 -5.80 9.38
C GLN A 139 7.07 -7.01 10.09
N ARG A 140 5.73 -7.09 10.21
CA ARG A 140 5.05 -8.26 10.79
C ARG A 140 5.20 -9.52 9.93
N ILE A 141 5.12 -9.38 8.60
CA ILE A 141 5.34 -10.50 7.67
C ILE A 141 6.77 -11.03 7.79
N ASP A 142 7.75 -10.14 7.81
CA ASP A 142 9.16 -10.50 7.96
C ASP A 142 9.42 -11.19 9.31
N ALA A 143 8.84 -10.68 10.40
CA ALA A 143 8.95 -11.30 11.72
C ALA A 143 8.29 -12.69 11.77
N LEU A 144 7.12 -12.86 11.16
CA LEU A 144 6.45 -14.17 11.07
C LEU A 144 7.25 -15.16 10.23
N GLU A 145 7.84 -14.72 9.14
CA GLU A 145 8.69 -15.57 8.30
C GLU A 145 9.96 -16.01 9.04
N LEU A 146 10.60 -15.12 9.79
CA LEU A 146 11.74 -15.44 10.64
C LEU A 146 11.36 -16.43 11.76
N LEU A 147 10.21 -16.26 12.40
CA LEU A 147 9.68 -17.17 13.39
C LEU A 147 9.39 -18.55 12.79
N SER A 148 8.77 -18.61 11.62
CA SER A 148 8.51 -19.88 10.91
C SER A 148 9.81 -20.61 10.60
N ARG A 149 10.80 -19.92 10.03
CA ARG A 149 12.12 -20.51 9.74
C ARG A 149 12.83 -21.04 11.00
N SER A 150 12.71 -20.32 12.12
CA SER A 150 13.30 -20.76 13.40
C SER A 150 12.57 -21.96 13.96
N THR A 151 11.24 -22.00 13.87
CA THR A 151 10.41 -23.14 14.32
C THR A 151 10.71 -24.39 13.49
N ASP A 152 10.82 -24.25 12.17
CA ASP A 152 11.18 -25.37 11.27
C ASP A 152 12.56 -25.93 11.58
N ARG A 153 13.52 -25.05 11.90
CA ARG A 153 14.86 -25.46 12.32
C ARG A 153 14.83 -26.25 13.63
N LEU A 154 14.14 -25.75 14.65
CA LEU A 154 14.03 -26.41 15.96
C LEU A 154 13.32 -27.76 15.84
N SER A 155 12.23 -27.83 15.09
CA SER A 155 11.50 -29.07 14.81
C SER A 155 12.38 -30.10 14.13
N ARG A 156 13.16 -29.66 13.14
CA ARG A 156 14.12 -30.55 12.46
C ARG A 156 15.24 -31.04 13.40
N GLN A 157 15.82 -30.15 14.20
CA GLN A 157 16.84 -30.49 15.18
C GLN A 157 16.33 -31.51 16.20
N ASN A 158 15.11 -31.33 16.72
CA ASN A 158 14.48 -32.28 17.64
C ASN A 158 14.32 -33.68 16.99
N ARG A 159 13.85 -33.74 15.75
CA ARG A 159 13.71 -35.00 15.03
C ARG A 159 15.04 -35.67 14.71
N ILE A 160 16.12 -34.91 14.46
CA ILE A 160 17.48 -35.39 14.31
C ILE A 160 17.95 -36.03 15.64
N LEU A 161 17.71 -35.35 16.77
CA LEU A 161 18.01 -35.85 18.10
C LEU A 161 17.30 -37.20 18.37
N GLU A 162 16.01 -37.30 18.08
CA GLU A 162 15.23 -38.53 18.23
C GLU A 162 15.79 -39.66 17.37
N THR A 163 16.17 -39.37 16.11
CA THR A 163 16.71 -40.35 15.17
C THR A 163 18.08 -40.89 15.62
N LEU A 164 18.88 -40.01 16.24
CA LEU A 164 20.26 -40.38 16.66
C LEU A 164 20.37 -40.72 18.15
N ARG A 165 19.28 -40.66 18.89
CA ARG A 165 19.25 -40.95 20.33
C ARG A 165 19.64 -42.40 20.59
N GLY A 166 20.72 -42.59 21.34
CA GLY A 166 21.26 -43.93 21.64
C GLY A 166 22.16 -44.53 20.54
N SER A 167 22.32 -43.89 19.40
CA SER A 167 23.24 -44.32 18.35
C SER A 167 24.65 -43.75 18.62
N ARG A 168 25.64 -44.62 18.78
CA ARG A 168 27.05 -44.22 18.77
C ARG A 168 27.66 -44.28 17.36
N GLN A 169 26.81 -44.46 16.34
CA GLN A 169 27.26 -44.52 14.96
C GLN A 169 27.30 -43.12 14.34
N ARG A 170 28.22 -42.96 13.39
CA ARG A 170 28.35 -41.72 12.61
C ARG A 170 27.04 -41.40 11.86
N ALA A 171 26.56 -40.15 11.98
CA ALA A 171 25.35 -39.69 11.30
C ALA A 171 25.51 -39.71 9.77
N ASN A 172 24.57 -40.36 9.08
CA ASN A 172 24.53 -40.33 7.63
C ASN A 172 23.87 -38.99 7.16
N VAL A 173 24.70 -37.98 6.95
CA VAL A 173 24.26 -36.63 6.52
C VAL A 173 23.42 -36.66 5.24
N SER A 174 23.78 -37.55 4.28
CA SER A 174 23.06 -37.66 3.01
C SER A 174 21.65 -38.27 3.18
N ALA A 175 21.51 -39.23 4.09
CA ALA A 175 20.23 -39.85 4.42
C ALA A 175 19.33 -38.85 5.13
N LEU A 176 19.85 -38.12 6.13
CA LEU A 176 19.14 -37.09 6.86
C LEU A 176 18.72 -35.92 5.91
N ALA A 177 19.60 -35.48 5.01
CA ALA A 177 19.30 -34.46 4.05
C ALA A 177 18.11 -34.83 3.13
N ARG A 178 18.06 -36.09 2.68
CA ARG A 178 16.94 -36.64 1.90
C ARG A 178 15.66 -36.75 2.73
N GLN A 179 15.77 -37.27 3.96
CA GLN A 179 14.63 -37.44 4.87
C GLN A 179 13.94 -36.11 5.19
N PHE A 180 14.73 -35.06 5.46
CA PHE A 180 14.20 -33.71 5.80
C PHE A 180 14.05 -32.82 4.60
N ARG A 181 14.35 -33.27 3.38
CA ARG A 181 14.27 -32.49 2.12
C ARG A 181 15.01 -31.13 2.19
N VAL A 182 16.19 -31.16 2.77
CA VAL A 182 17.07 -29.99 2.90
C VAL A 182 18.46 -30.27 2.33
N ALA A 183 19.22 -29.21 2.07
CA ALA A 183 20.60 -29.36 1.61
C ALA A 183 21.47 -30.02 2.69
N ARG A 184 22.47 -30.80 2.27
CA ARG A 184 23.45 -31.47 3.18
C ARG A 184 24.09 -30.44 4.13
N ARG A 185 24.43 -29.25 3.65
CA ARG A 185 25.00 -28.15 4.44
C ARG A 185 24.10 -27.75 5.62
N THR A 186 22.78 -27.80 5.43
CA THR A 186 21.80 -27.50 6.49
C THR A 186 21.86 -28.54 7.60
N ILE A 187 21.92 -29.83 7.25
CA ILE A 187 22.07 -30.92 8.23
C ILE A 187 23.42 -30.84 8.98
N ILE A 188 24.49 -30.51 8.28
CA ILE A 188 25.81 -30.32 8.90
C ILE A 188 25.73 -29.23 9.97
N ARG A 189 25.17 -28.08 9.65
CA ARG A 189 24.98 -26.97 10.61
C ARG A 189 24.11 -27.37 11.80
N ASP A 190 23.06 -28.15 11.57
CA ASP A 190 22.18 -28.61 12.64
C ASP A 190 22.92 -29.60 13.56
N LEU A 191 23.69 -30.55 13.03
CA LEU A 191 24.52 -31.47 13.82
C LEU A 191 25.59 -30.72 14.63
N GLN A 192 26.31 -29.80 14.01
CA GLN A 192 27.32 -28.97 14.69
C GLN A 192 26.69 -28.16 15.84
N GLU A 193 25.51 -27.61 15.64
CA GLU A 193 24.81 -26.87 16.68
C GLU A 193 24.37 -27.78 17.85
N LEU A 194 23.87 -28.98 17.55
CA LEU A 194 23.45 -29.95 18.53
C LEU A 194 24.64 -30.49 19.36
N ILE A 195 25.79 -30.68 18.71
CA ILE A 195 27.03 -31.06 19.39
C ILE A 195 27.54 -29.92 20.29
N ARG A 196 27.53 -28.68 19.75
CA ARG A 196 27.96 -27.51 20.52
C ARG A 196 27.10 -27.28 21.79
N ARG A 197 25.81 -27.65 21.71
CA ARG A 197 24.88 -27.59 22.86
C ARG A 197 24.99 -28.81 23.79
N GLY A 198 25.86 -29.73 23.51
CA GLY A 198 26.02 -30.96 24.31
C GLY A 198 24.84 -31.92 24.19
N GLN A 199 23.98 -31.78 23.20
CA GLN A 199 22.80 -32.62 22.95
C GLN A 199 23.14 -33.88 22.13
N LEU A 200 24.21 -33.82 21.36
CA LEU A 200 24.80 -34.98 20.64
C LEU A 200 26.28 -35.10 20.98
N PRO A 201 26.81 -36.34 21.09
CA PRO A 201 28.23 -36.57 21.30
C PRO A 201 29.03 -36.26 20.01
N PRO A 202 30.29 -35.76 20.12
CA PRO A 202 31.13 -35.40 18.97
C PRO A 202 31.36 -36.54 17.97
N GLU A 203 31.34 -37.80 18.42
CA GLU A 203 31.57 -38.97 17.63
C GLU A 203 30.48 -39.18 16.55
N VAL A 204 29.30 -38.58 16.73
CA VAL A 204 28.19 -38.63 15.77
C VAL A 204 28.57 -37.90 14.47
N TYR A 205 29.40 -36.87 14.56
CA TYR A 205 29.93 -36.16 13.40
C TYR A 205 31.40 -35.77 13.65
N PRO A 206 32.37 -36.70 13.45
CA PRO A 206 33.77 -36.50 13.79
C PRO A 206 34.49 -35.41 13.00
N ASP A 207 33.98 -35.02 11.81
CA ASP A 207 34.55 -33.92 11.00
C ASP A 207 34.15 -32.54 11.55
N TRP A 208 33.68 -32.45 12.79
CA TRP A 208 33.42 -31.21 13.48
C TRP A 208 34.73 -30.65 14.05
N GLU A 209 35.42 -29.83 13.25
CA GLU A 209 36.49 -28.98 13.76
C GLU A 209 35.91 -27.86 14.59
N LYS A 210 36.49 -27.59 15.78
CA LYS A 210 36.17 -26.40 16.55
C LYS A 210 36.42 -25.17 15.65
N PRO A 211 35.49 -24.22 15.56
CA PRO A 211 35.80 -22.98 14.89
C PRO A 211 37.01 -22.34 15.57
N GLU A 212 37.98 -21.92 14.77
CA GLU A 212 39.11 -21.14 15.26
C GLU A 212 38.57 -19.92 16.03
N PRO A 213 39.16 -19.58 17.20
CA PRO A 213 38.76 -18.37 17.90
C PRO A 213 39.03 -17.17 16.99
N PRO A 214 38.17 -16.15 16.96
CA PRO A 214 38.41 -14.92 16.20
C PRO A 214 39.70 -14.28 16.70
N GLU A 215 40.61 -13.95 15.75
CA GLU A 215 41.81 -13.12 16.00
C GLU A 215 41.43 -11.74 16.51
#